data_b83dd694462c85d783bbc492e73b36bd
#
_entry.id   b83dd694462c85d783bbc492e73b36bd
#
_cell.length_a   1.000
_cell.length_b   1.000
_cell.length_c   1.000
_cell.angle_alpha   90.00
_cell.angle_beta   90.00
_cell.angle_gamma   90.00
#
_symmetry.space_group_name_H-M   'P 1'
#
loop_
_entity.id
_entity.type
_entity.pdbx_description
1 polymer ?
#
loop_
_entity_poly.entity_id
_entity_poly.type
_entity_poly.pdbx_seq_one_letter_code
_entity_poly.pdbx_strand_id
1 'polypeptide(L)'
;MRKTKIICTIGPASENEEVLTQMCLAGMNIARLNFSHGTYPEHENKINLIKKVREKLDLPIAIMLDTKGPEYRIRTFKDGKVDIATGDTFTFTIDEIEGDETRVAVNYKLLNKDLKPGDILTVNNGLVKFQVQEIQGNDIITTCLQGGTLSNRKSMSFPNKVMSGPYLSEQDKADIIFGIQNDVDFVAASFVSTAQDVKDIRKLLDENGGSDIEIIAKIENQAGVDNVKEICENCSGIMIARGDLGVEIPFVEVPAVQKKLTRICRMMGKRVITATEMLESMIQNPRPTRAEISDVANAVYDGTSCIMLSGESAAGKYPVEALRAMAEIAAYTEQHTDYIQRFRSTKHAGKDNLDCITHAVCSMALDVKAKAIVVCSVSGKTAMLVSRFRTPVNIIGMTTDRKIWRRLSMSWGVTPVMAEKFPSMDVMFYYAKKATAEVLNLQPGDNILLTGSAINGSSGNTDTIKIETI
;
A
#
# COMPACT_ATOMS: atom_id res chain seq x y z
N MET A 1 -8.25 21.08 -1.42
CA MET A 1 -7.77 19.89 -2.19
C MET A 1 -7.38 18.82 -1.18
N ARG A 2 -7.92 17.59 -1.30
CA ARG A 2 -7.63 16.47 -0.38
C ARG A 2 -6.16 16.04 -0.50
N LYS A 3 -5.50 15.80 0.62
CA LYS A 3 -4.07 15.42 0.70
C LYS A 3 -3.86 13.91 0.79
N THR A 4 -4.68 13.21 1.59
CA THR A 4 -4.67 11.74 1.70
C THR A 4 -5.17 11.11 0.41
N LYS A 5 -4.42 10.16 -0.14
CA LYS A 5 -4.74 9.53 -1.43
C LYS A 5 -5.66 8.33 -1.22
N ILE A 6 -6.40 7.95 -2.28
CA ILE A 6 -7.31 6.80 -2.21
C ILE A 6 -6.93 5.77 -3.27
N ILE A 7 -6.85 4.53 -2.82
CA ILE A 7 -6.66 3.34 -3.63
C ILE A 7 -7.99 2.61 -3.70
N CYS A 8 -8.42 2.23 -4.92
CA CYS A 8 -9.61 1.43 -5.11
C CYS A 8 -9.25 0.11 -5.80
N THR A 9 -9.73 -0.99 -5.25
CA THR A 9 -9.62 -2.29 -5.93
C THR A 9 -10.65 -2.36 -7.06
N ILE A 10 -10.17 -2.70 -8.26
CA ILE A 10 -11.01 -2.84 -9.46
C ILE A 10 -11.45 -4.29 -9.60
N GLY A 11 -12.76 -4.48 -9.71
CA GLY A 11 -13.39 -5.77 -9.85
C GLY A 11 -14.76 -5.66 -10.51
N PRO A 12 -15.61 -6.71 -10.44
CA PRO A 12 -16.87 -6.77 -11.17
C PRO A 12 -17.79 -5.55 -11.03
N ALA A 13 -17.77 -4.86 -9.88
CA ALA A 13 -18.57 -3.66 -9.65
C ALA A 13 -18.02 -2.39 -10.31
N SER A 14 -16.74 -2.38 -10.71
CA SER A 14 -16.03 -1.19 -11.18
C SER A 14 -15.26 -1.38 -12.50
N GLU A 15 -15.39 -2.53 -13.16
CA GLU A 15 -14.71 -2.85 -14.42
C GLU A 15 -15.48 -2.43 -15.68
N ASN A 16 -16.25 -1.34 -15.60
CA ASN A 16 -16.85 -0.72 -16.76
C ASN A 16 -16.46 0.75 -16.88
N GLU A 17 -16.48 1.30 -18.12
CA GLU A 17 -15.95 2.64 -18.41
C GLU A 17 -16.70 3.75 -17.66
N GLU A 18 -18.00 3.62 -17.50
CA GLU A 18 -18.82 4.65 -16.86
C GLU A 18 -18.50 4.75 -15.36
N VAL A 19 -18.58 3.62 -14.64
CA VAL A 19 -18.28 3.58 -13.20
C VAL A 19 -16.83 3.97 -12.93
N LEU A 20 -15.88 3.45 -13.71
CA LEU A 20 -14.47 3.79 -13.57
C LEU A 20 -14.21 5.28 -13.80
N THR A 21 -14.86 5.89 -14.80
CA THR A 21 -14.79 7.34 -15.04
C THR A 21 -15.32 8.11 -13.83
N GLN A 22 -16.48 7.71 -13.28
CA GLN A 22 -17.03 8.34 -12.09
C GLN A 22 -16.11 8.19 -10.87
N MET A 23 -15.47 7.03 -10.69
CA MET A 23 -14.50 6.82 -9.63
C MET A 23 -13.26 7.72 -9.80
N CYS A 24 -12.72 7.84 -11.01
CA CYS A 24 -11.60 8.77 -11.25
C CYS A 24 -11.98 10.20 -10.89
N LEU A 25 -13.16 10.67 -11.30
CA LEU A 25 -13.66 12.03 -11.00
C LEU A 25 -14.02 12.20 -9.52
N ALA A 26 -14.44 11.14 -8.82
CA ALA A 26 -14.69 11.16 -7.38
C ALA A 26 -13.40 11.15 -6.52
N GLY A 27 -12.23 11.00 -7.15
CA GLY A 27 -10.94 11.19 -6.50
C GLY A 27 -10.14 9.91 -6.24
N MET A 28 -10.37 8.83 -6.99
CA MET A 28 -9.45 7.70 -7.02
C MET A 28 -8.09 8.16 -7.53
N ASN A 29 -7.03 7.72 -6.87
CA ASN A 29 -5.64 8.04 -7.23
C ASN A 29 -4.90 6.81 -7.79
N ILE A 30 -5.21 5.63 -7.27
CA ILE A 30 -4.57 4.37 -7.65
C ILE A 30 -5.63 3.30 -7.86
N ALA A 31 -5.55 2.59 -8.96
CA ALA A 31 -6.33 1.40 -9.26
C ALA A 31 -5.54 0.15 -8.86
N ARG A 32 -6.05 -0.62 -7.89
CA ARG A 32 -5.43 -1.87 -7.43
C ARG A 32 -6.06 -3.06 -8.14
N LEU A 33 -5.21 -3.97 -8.61
CA LEU A 33 -5.59 -5.25 -9.20
C LEU A 33 -5.11 -6.37 -8.27
N ASN A 34 -6.05 -7.16 -7.72
CA ASN A 34 -5.75 -8.26 -6.81
C ASN A 34 -5.53 -9.56 -7.59
N PHE A 35 -4.27 -10.00 -7.69
CA PHE A 35 -3.88 -11.21 -8.42
C PHE A 35 -4.14 -12.52 -7.64
N SER A 36 -4.69 -12.44 -6.43
CA SER A 36 -5.25 -13.62 -5.76
C SER A 36 -6.51 -14.15 -6.46
N HIS A 37 -7.12 -13.35 -7.34
CA HIS A 37 -8.36 -13.66 -8.06
C HIS A 37 -8.24 -13.24 -9.53
N GLY A 38 -8.97 -13.93 -10.39
CA GLY A 38 -9.03 -13.62 -11.81
C GLY A 38 -7.93 -14.30 -12.64
N THR A 39 -8.01 -14.07 -13.93
CA THR A 39 -7.09 -14.60 -14.96
C THR A 39 -6.31 -13.46 -15.62
N TYR A 40 -5.21 -13.77 -16.31
CA TYR A 40 -4.44 -12.76 -17.03
C TYR A 40 -5.27 -11.97 -18.07
N PRO A 41 -6.12 -12.58 -18.89
CA PRO A 41 -6.98 -11.84 -19.80
C PRO A 41 -7.93 -10.87 -19.10
N GLU A 42 -8.50 -11.24 -17.94
CA GLU A 42 -9.35 -10.35 -17.14
C GLU A 42 -8.56 -9.16 -16.58
N HIS A 43 -7.34 -9.41 -16.08
CA HIS A 43 -6.46 -8.34 -15.59
C HIS A 43 -6.00 -7.42 -16.72
N GLU A 44 -5.67 -7.96 -17.90
CA GLU A 44 -5.29 -7.17 -19.08
C GLU A 44 -6.44 -6.25 -19.53
N ASN A 45 -7.66 -6.78 -19.57
CA ASN A 45 -8.84 -5.97 -19.88
C ASN A 45 -9.04 -4.81 -18.90
N LYS A 46 -8.88 -5.07 -17.59
CA LYS A 46 -8.96 -4.02 -16.55
C LYS A 46 -7.86 -2.98 -16.72
N ILE A 47 -6.61 -3.41 -16.95
CA ILE A 47 -5.48 -2.51 -17.20
C ILE A 47 -5.73 -1.62 -18.40
N ASN A 48 -6.19 -2.19 -19.51
CA ASN A 48 -6.49 -1.46 -20.74
C ASN A 48 -7.63 -0.45 -20.53
N LEU A 49 -8.65 -0.82 -19.78
CA LEU A 49 -9.74 0.08 -19.42
C LEU A 49 -9.26 1.24 -18.55
N ILE A 50 -8.42 0.98 -17.53
CA ILE A 50 -7.84 2.02 -16.67
C ILE A 50 -6.97 2.97 -17.50
N LYS A 51 -6.13 2.44 -18.40
CA LYS A 51 -5.30 3.25 -19.31
C LYS A 51 -6.16 4.15 -20.19
N LYS A 52 -7.20 3.60 -20.82
CA LYS A 52 -8.15 4.35 -21.66
C LYS A 52 -8.82 5.50 -20.89
N VAL A 53 -9.34 5.22 -19.69
CA VAL A 53 -10.06 6.23 -18.89
C VAL A 53 -9.11 7.32 -18.40
N ARG A 54 -7.93 6.97 -17.87
CA ARG A 54 -6.98 7.98 -17.38
C ARG A 54 -6.43 8.89 -18.49
N GLU A 55 -6.23 8.35 -19.69
CA GLU A 55 -5.82 9.14 -20.86
C GLU A 55 -6.94 10.09 -21.31
N LYS A 56 -8.19 9.62 -21.38
CA LYS A 56 -9.36 10.44 -21.72
C LYS A 56 -9.56 11.61 -20.75
N LEU A 57 -9.26 11.39 -19.46
CA LEU A 57 -9.45 12.39 -18.40
C LEU A 57 -8.18 13.22 -18.11
N ASP A 58 -7.07 12.88 -18.71
CA ASP A 58 -5.72 13.42 -18.39
C ASP A 58 -5.41 13.41 -16.90
N LEU A 59 -5.66 12.27 -16.23
CA LEU A 59 -5.46 12.08 -14.80
C LEU A 59 -4.33 11.11 -14.50
N PRO A 60 -3.51 11.37 -13.45
CA PRO A 60 -2.36 10.52 -13.06
C PRO A 60 -2.82 9.29 -12.27
N ILE A 61 -3.73 8.51 -12.80
CA ILE A 61 -4.17 7.28 -12.15
C ILE A 61 -3.11 6.21 -12.30
N ALA A 62 -2.50 5.82 -11.18
CA ALA A 62 -1.51 4.75 -11.14
C ALA A 62 -2.17 3.37 -11.08
N ILE A 63 -1.44 2.34 -11.55
CA ILE A 63 -1.88 0.94 -11.49
C ILE A 63 -1.00 0.20 -10.50
N MET A 64 -1.61 -0.50 -9.54
CA MET A 64 -0.95 -1.34 -8.55
C MET A 64 -1.34 -2.80 -8.76
N LEU A 65 -0.37 -3.66 -9.02
CA LEU A 65 -0.50 -5.11 -8.98
C LEU A 65 -0.28 -5.57 -7.55
N ASP A 66 -1.23 -6.27 -6.97
CA ASP A 66 -1.15 -6.85 -5.63
C ASP A 66 -0.97 -8.37 -5.75
N THR A 67 0.20 -8.89 -5.35
CA THR A 67 0.57 -10.30 -5.49
C THR A 67 -0.20 -11.17 -4.50
N LYS A 68 -0.30 -12.45 -4.81
CA LYS A 68 -0.88 -13.43 -3.90
C LYS A 68 0.02 -13.68 -2.69
N GLY A 69 1.33 -13.76 -2.91
CA GLY A 69 2.32 -14.07 -1.90
C GLY A 69 2.35 -15.55 -1.50
N PRO A 70 3.21 -15.91 -0.53
CA PRO A 70 3.31 -17.26 -0.03
C PRO A 70 2.02 -17.65 0.70
N GLU A 71 1.23 -18.51 0.09
CA GLU A 71 -0.04 -18.96 0.64
C GLU A 71 0.04 -20.39 1.12
N TYR A 72 -0.20 -20.59 2.40
CA TYR A 72 -0.24 -21.90 3.03
C TYR A 72 -1.70 -22.34 3.17
N ARG A 73 -2.00 -23.59 2.71
CA ARG A 73 -3.35 -24.14 2.72
C ARG A 73 -3.36 -25.61 3.09
N ILE A 74 -4.40 -26.04 3.80
CA ILE A 74 -4.76 -27.46 3.84
C ILE A 74 -5.26 -27.90 2.46
N ARG A 75 -5.15 -29.20 2.18
CA ARG A 75 -5.67 -29.84 0.98
C ARG A 75 -7.15 -30.17 1.13
N THR A 76 -7.60 -31.25 0.52
CA THR A 76 -9.00 -31.65 0.46
C THR A 76 -9.32 -32.74 1.47
N PHE A 77 -10.53 -32.75 1.95
CA PHE A 77 -11.12 -33.81 2.74
C PHE A 77 -12.00 -34.71 1.87
N LYS A 78 -12.08 -35.99 2.21
CA LYS A 78 -12.91 -36.97 1.53
C LYS A 78 -14.38 -36.54 1.45
N ASP A 79 -14.92 -36.03 2.56
CA ASP A 79 -16.31 -35.57 2.68
C ASP A 79 -16.45 -34.05 2.49
N GLY A 80 -15.41 -33.36 1.97
CA GLY A 80 -15.40 -31.94 1.71
C GLY A 80 -15.21 -31.05 2.93
N LYS A 81 -15.51 -31.54 4.14
CA LYS A 81 -15.34 -30.82 5.40
C LYS A 81 -15.27 -31.79 6.58
N VAL A 82 -14.75 -31.31 7.70
CA VAL A 82 -14.71 -31.99 8.98
C VAL A 82 -14.92 -31.01 10.12
N ASP A 83 -15.60 -31.44 11.18
CA ASP A 83 -15.77 -30.66 12.41
C ASP A 83 -14.76 -31.16 13.45
N ILE A 84 -13.98 -30.24 14.01
CA ILE A 84 -12.95 -30.51 15.02
C ILE A 84 -13.39 -29.87 16.34
N ALA A 85 -13.43 -30.64 17.42
CA ALA A 85 -13.74 -30.13 18.75
C ALA A 85 -12.47 -29.60 19.46
N THR A 86 -12.65 -28.66 20.36
CA THR A 86 -11.58 -28.22 21.27
C THR A 86 -11.11 -29.40 22.13
N GLY A 87 -9.81 -29.63 22.17
CA GLY A 87 -9.16 -30.75 22.83
C GLY A 87 -8.84 -31.95 21.94
N ASP A 88 -9.39 -32.00 20.73
CA ASP A 88 -9.11 -33.09 19.80
C ASP A 88 -7.63 -33.07 19.34
N THR A 89 -7.12 -34.27 19.12
CA THR A 89 -5.83 -34.46 18.41
C THR A 89 -6.09 -34.46 16.92
N PHE A 90 -5.37 -33.61 16.18
CA PHE A 90 -5.48 -33.53 14.73
C PHE A 90 -4.09 -33.43 14.08
N THR A 91 -3.87 -34.13 12.97
CA THR A 91 -2.56 -34.23 12.32
C THR A 91 -2.55 -33.49 10.99
N PHE A 92 -1.60 -32.56 10.83
CA PHE A 92 -1.24 -32.00 9.51
C PHE A 92 -0.07 -32.76 8.93
N THR A 93 -0.10 -33.08 7.65
CA THR A 93 0.98 -33.86 7.01
C THR A 93 1.43 -33.23 5.71
N ILE A 94 2.73 -33.34 5.40
CA ILE A 94 3.28 -32.95 4.11
C ILE A 94 3.13 -34.02 3.03
N ASP A 95 2.67 -35.22 3.40
CA ASP A 95 2.34 -36.29 2.47
C ASP A 95 1.06 -35.96 1.69
N GLU A 96 0.99 -36.39 0.44
CA GLU A 96 -0.19 -36.18 -0.40
C GLU A 96 -1.25 -37.23 -0.06
N ILE A 97 -2.19 -36.85 0.78
CA ILE A 97 -3.32 -37.69 1.18
C ILE A 97 -4.63 -36.93 0.98
N GLU A 98 -5.72 -37.67 0.86
CA GLU A 98 -7.06 -37.15 1.07
C GLU A 98 -7.36 -37.16 2.58
N GLY A 99 -7.77 -36.01 3.12
CA GLY A 99 -7.97 -35.83 4.56
C GLY A 99 -9.28 -36.45 5.10
N ASP A 100 -9.30 -36.70 6.39
CA ASP A 100 -10.43 -37.22 7.15
C ASP A 100 -10.57 -36.47 8.50
N GLU A 101 -11.35 -37.03 9.43
CA GLU A 101 -11.56 -36.47 10.76
C GLU A 101 -10.31 -36.46 11.66
N THR A 102 -9.23 -37.14 11.27
CA THR A 102 -7.99 -37.27 12.06
C THR A 102 -6.82 -36.51 11.49
N ARG A 103 -6.79 -36.30 10.16
CA ARG A 103 -5.62 -35.72 9.49
C ARG A 103 -5.94 -35.09 8.14
N VAL A 104 -5.07 -34.16 7.71
CA VAL A 104 -5.15 -33.51 6.38
C VAL A 104 -3.78 -33.19 5.83
N ALA A 105 -3.62 -33.28 4.52
CA ALA A 105 -2.43 -32.85 3.81
C ALA A 105 -2.34 -31.30 3.76
N VAL A 106 -1.10 -30.78 3.68
CA VAL A 106 -0.83 -29.35 3.49
C VAL A 106 -0.05 -29.12 2.19
N ASN A 107 -0.14 -27.92 1.62
CA ASN A 107 0.58 -27.58 0.39
C ASN A 107 2.06 -27.24 0.63
N TYR A 108 2.46 -26.91 1.87
CA TYR A 108 3.81 -26.48 2.20
C TYR A 108 4.69 -27.66 2.65
N LYS A 109 5.67 -28.02 1.82
CA LYS A 109 6.49 -29.24 1.98
C LYS A 109 7.62 -29.13 3.02
N LEU A 110 7.84 -27.94 3.61
CA LEU A 110 8.85 -27.75 4.66
C LEU A 110 8.22 -27.54 6.05
N LEU A 111 6.90 -27.76 6.17
CA LEU A 111 6.17 -27.48 7.41
C LEU A 111 6.73 -28.22 8.63
N ASN A 112 7.14 -29.48 8.44
CA ASN A 112 7.75 -30.31 9.47
C ASN A 112 9.17 -29.85 9.91
N LYS A 113 9.83 -28.99 9.11
CA LYS A 113 11.15 -28.43 9.45
C LYS A 113 11.04 -27.08 10.13
N ASP A 114 9.99 -26.33 9.82
CA ASP A 114 9.82 -24.96 10.28
C ASP A 114 9.08 -24.88 11.63
N LEU A 115 8.21 -25.87 11.90
CA LEU A 115 7.48 -25.95 13.17
C LEU A 115 8.24 -26.75 14.22
N LYS A 116 7.89 -26.52 15.48
CA LYS A 116 8.39 -27.25 16.66
C LYS A 116 7.27 -27.39 17.71
N PRO A 117 7.38 -28.33 18.65
CA PRO A 117 6.44 -28.42 19.76
C PRO A 117 6.24 -27.11 20.50
N GLY A 118 4.99 -26.78 20.78
CA GLY A 118 4.56 -25.51 21.39
C GLY A 118 4.14 -24.44 20.41
N ASP A 119 4.52 -24.55 19.12
CA ASP A 119 4.10 -23.58 18.10
C ASP A 119 2.59 -23.62 17.88
N ILE A 120 2.06 -22.46 17.51
CA ILE A 120 0.65 -22.29 17.17
C ILE A 120 0.50 -22.25 15.66
N LEU A 121 -0.52 -22.92 15.15
CA LEU A 121 -1.00 -22.72 13.80
C LEU A 121 -2.52 -22.47 13.82
N THR A 122 -2.97 -21.71 12.87
CA THR A 122 -4.39 -21.42 12.70
C THR A 122 -4.86 -21.79 11.31
N VAL A 123 -6.13 -22.15 11.19
CA VAL A 123 -6.76 -22.50 9.91
C VAL A 123 -8.06 -21.72 9.76
N ASN A 124 -8.50 -21.51 8.50
CA ASN A 124 -9.74 -20.83 8.18
C ASN A 124 -9.79 -19.40 8.73
N ASN A 125 -8.82 -18.56 8.34
CA ASN A 125 -8.69 -17.15 8.78
C ASN A 125 -8.65 -17.00 10.31
N GLY A 126 -7.93 -17.90 10.99
CA GLY A 126 -7.75 -17.82 12.45
C GLY A 126 -8.92 -18.40 13.28
N LEU A 127 -9.98 -18.87 12.63
CA LEU A 127 -11.18 -19.38 13.32
C LEU A 127 -10.93 -20.70 14.05
N VAL A 128 -10.05 -21.55 13.54
CA VAL A 128 -9.69 -22.83 14.17
C VAL A 128 -8.21 -22.79 14.54
N LYS A 129 -7.89 -23.09 15.81
CA LYS A 129 -6.54 -22.91 16.36
C LYS A 129 -6.01 -24.20 16.92
N PHE A 130 -4.74 -24.49 16.61
CA PHE A 130 -4.04 -25.70 17.04
C PHE A 130 -2.69 -25.35 17.69
N GLN A 131 -2.24 -26.23 18.57
CA GLN A 131 -0.88 -26.22 19.12
C GLN A 131 -0.15 -27.49 18.73
N VAL A 132 1.05 -27.33 18.17
CA VAL A 132 1.93 -28.45 17.85
C VAL A 132 2.37 -29.15 19.14
N GLN A 133 2.13 -30.46 19.21
CA GLN A 133 2.56 -31.32 20.32
C GLN A 133 3.85 -32.02 19.96
N GLU A 134 3.90 -32.63 18.80
CA GLU A 134 5.02 -33.45 18.34
C GLU A 134 5.14 -33.42 16.82
N ILE A 135 6.35 -33.67 16.30
CA ILE A 135 6.61 -33.85 14.88
C ILE A 135 7.20 -35.24 14.67
N GLN A 136 6.49 -36.10 13.92
CA GLN A 136 6.91 -37.46 13.61
C GLN A 136 7.08 -37.62 12.10
N GLY A 137 8.33 -37.49 11.61
CA GLY A 137 8.62 -37.56 10.18
C GLY A 137 7.92 -36.46 9.39
N ASN A 138 6.90 -36.80 8.62
CA ASN A 138 6.12 -35.88 7.80
C ASN A 138 4.85 -35.38 8.51
N ASP A 139 4.54 -35.91 9.68
CA ASP A 139 3.33 -35.62 10.42
C ASP A 139 3.57 -34.59 11.54
N ILE A 140 2.75 -33.57 11.60
CA ILE A 140 2.69 -32.56 12.62
C ILE A 140 1.45 -32.84 13.48
N ILE A 141 1.66 -33.46 14.64
CA ILE A 141 0.61 -33.85 15.57
C ILE A 141 0.27 -32.62 16.44
N THR A 142 -1.00 -32.26 16.47
CA THR A 142 -1.47 -31.04 17.15
C THR A 142 -2.64 -31.36 18.09
N THR A 143 -2.83 -30.47 19.07
CA THR A 143 -4.06 -30.42 19.87
C THR A 143 -4.86 -29.18 19.44
N CYS A 144 -6.15 -29.34 19.21
CA CYS A 144 -7.06 -28.27 18.89
C CYS A 144 -7.32 -27.40 20.14
N LEU A 145 -6.91 -26.13 20.09
CA LEU A 145 -7.16 -25.16 21.16
C LEU A 145 -8.50 -24.44 21.00
N GLN A 146 -8.96 -24.27 19.76
CA GLN A 146 -10.24 -23.68 19.42
C GLN A 146 -10.83 -24.44 18.23
N GLY A 147 -11.92 -25.13 18.47
CA GLY A 147 -12.59 -25.98 17.50
C GLY A 147 -13.40 -25.20 16.47
N GLY A 148 -13.79 -25.90 15.41
CA GLY A 148 -14.61 -25.38 14.32
C GLY A 148 -14.61 -26.29 13.11
N THR A 149 -15.29 -25.86 12.04
CA THR A 149 -15.36 -26.60 10.78
C THR A 149 -14.17 -26.28 9.87
N LEU A 150 -13.43 -27.31 9.47
CA LEU A 150 -12.44 -27.26 8.40
C LEU A 150 -13.05 -27.74 7.10
N SER A 151 -12.98 -26.95 6.04
CA SER A 151 -13.36 -27.36 4.69
C SER A 151 -12.17 -27.33 3.75
N ASN A 152 -12.35 -27.83 2.54
CA ASN A 152 -11.28 -27.94 1.52
C ASN A 152 -10.53 -26.63 1.30
N ARG A 153 -9.21 -26.73 1.18
CA ARG A 153 -8.30 -25.67 0.74
C ARG A 153 -8.33 -24.39 1.60
N LYS A 154 -8.68 -24.50 2.89
CA LYS A 154 -8.65 -23.36 3.81
C LYS A 154 -7.23 -22.88 4.04
N SER A 155 -7.08 -21.56 4.22
CA SER A 155 -5.83 -20.91 4.56
C SER A 155 -5.28 -21.38 5.89
N MET A 156 -3.97 -21.44 6.00
CA MET A 156 -3.23 -21.69 7.24
C MET A 156 -2.35 -20.48 7.52
N SER A 157 -2.19 -20.17 8.81
CA SER A 157 -1.28 -19.13 9.29
C SER A 157 -0.43 -19.67 10.45
N PHE A 158 0.75 -19.11 10.61
CA PHE A 158 1.73 -19.56 11.59
C PHE A 158 2.19 -18.37 12.44
N PRO A 159 1.41 -17.93 13.42
CA PRO A 159 1.72 -16.75 14.23
C PRO A 159 3.13 -16.81 14.81
N ASN A 160 3.86 -15.69 14.70
CA ASN A 160 5.24 -15.54 15.15
C ASN A 160 6.27 -16.45 14.46
N LYS A 161 6.02 -16.92 13.24
CA LYS A 161 6.96 -17.74 12.46
C LYS A 161 7.33 -17.09 11.15
N VAL A 162 8.61 -17.20 10.80
CA VAL A 162 9.12 -16.97 9.46
C VAL A 162 9.37 -18.33 8.84
N MET A 163 8.69 -18.60 7.74
CA MET A 163 8.81 -19.87 7.02
C MET A 163 10.07 -19.86 6.16
N SER A 164 10.80 -20.99 6.10
CA SER A 164 12.11 -21.08 5.42
C SER A 164 12.02 -21.27 3.90
N GLY A 165 10.82 -21.46 3.35
CA GLY A 165 10.60 -21.62 1.92
C GLY A 165 10.90 -20.35 1.13
N PRO A 166 11.07 -20.47 -0.21
CA PRO A 166 11.28 -19.30 -1.06
C PRO A 166 10.08 -18.36 -0.96
N TYR A 167 10.36 -17.07 -0.80
CA TYR A 167 9.31 -16.05 -0.67
C TYR A 167 8.47 -15.93 -1.96
N LEU A 168 9.11 -15.85 -3.13
CA LEU A 168 8.43 -15.77 -4.42
C LEU A 168 8.05 -17.17 -4.93
N SER A 169 6.75 -17.42 -5.04
CA SER A 169 6.24 -18.59 -5.78
C SER A 169 6.44 -18.40 -7.29
N GLU A 170 6.40 -19.50 -8.06
CA GLU A 170 6.44 -19.41 -9.52
C GLU A 170 5.26 -18.61 -10.09
N GLN A 171 4.11 -18.66 -9.42
CA GLN A 171 2.94 -17.83 -9.79
C GLN A 171 3.21 -16.35 -9.55
N ASP A 172 3.75 -15.96 -8.37
CA ASP A 172 4.07 -14.57 -8.10
C ASP A 172 5.12 -14.01 -9.08
N LYS A 173 6.11 -14.83 -9.47
CA LYS A 173 7.07 -14.44 -10.50
C LYS A 173 6.39 -14.18 -11.84
N ALA A 174 5.49 -15.06 -12.25
CA ALA A 174 4.74 -14.91 -13.50
C ALA A 174 3.81 -13.67 -13.45
N ASP A 175 3.15 -13.44 -12.33
CA ASP A 175 2.29 -12.28 -12.11
C ASP A 175 3.09 -10.96 -12.18
N ILE A 176 4.26 -10.90 -11.56
CA ILE A 176 5.14 -9.72 -11.61
C ILE A 176 5.63 -9.47 -13.04
N ILE A 177 6.04 -10.51 -13.77
CA ILE A 177 6.45 -10.40 -15.17
C ILE A 177 5.29 -9.90 -16.04
N PHE A 178 4.09 -10.42 -15.83
CA PHE A 178 2.89 -9.91 -16.49
C PHE A 178 2.66 -8.41 -16.17
N GLY A 179 2.86 -8.01 -14.91
CA GLY A 179 2.79 -6.60 -14.51
C GLY A 179 3.80 -5.70 -15.24
N ILE A 180 5.05 -6.18 -15.42
CA ILE A 180 6.09 -5.47 -16.19
C ILE A 180 5.63 -5.26 -17.64
N GLN A 181 5.17 -6.33 -18.29
CA GLN A 181 4.69 -6.30 -19.68
C GLN A 181 3.50 -5.34 -19.87
N ASN A 182 2.72 -5.13 -18.82
CA ASN A 182 1.55 -4.28 -18.83
C ASN A 182 1.78 -2.86 -18.26
N ASP A 183 3.02 -2.44 -18.04
CA ASP A 183 3.41 -1.11 -17.54
C ASP A 183 2.65 -0.72 -16.26
N VAL A 184 2.62 -1.60 -15.25
CA VAL A 184 2.11 -1.24 -13.92
C VAL A 184 3.08 -0.29 -13.22
N ASP A 185 2.57 0.54 -12.31
CA ASP A 185 3.35 1.55 -11.60
C ASP A 185 3.90 1.03 -10.26
N PHE A 186 3.18 0.09 -9.64
CA PHE A 186 3.50 -0.48 -8.33
C PHE A 186 3.26 -1.99 -8.29
N VAL A 187 4.10 -2.67 -7.52
CA VAL A 187 3.85 -4.04 -7.04
C VAL A 187 3.65 -3.98 -5.53
N ALA A 188 2.46 -4.36 -5.06
CA ALA A 188 2.18 -4.59 -3.64
C ALA A 188 2.47 -6.06 -3.33
N ALA A 189 3.47 -6.28 -2.50
CA ALA A 189 4.05 -7.59 -2.20
C ALA A 189 3.46 -8.16 -0.91
N SER A 190 2.69 -9.25 -1.00
CA SER A 190 1.99 -9.86 0.13
C SER A 190 2.92 -10.61 1.07
N PHE A 191 2.62 -10.60 2.36
CA PHE A 191 3.30 -11.33 3.44
C PHE A 191 4.81 -11.08 3.56
N VAL A 192 5.27 -9.85 3.27
CA VAL A 192 6.68 -9.49 3.46
C VAL A 192 7.06 -9.57 4.94
N SER A 193 8.06 -10.40 5.23
CA SER A 193 8.56 -10.68 6.58
C SER A 193 9.96 -10.11 6.82
N THR A 194 10.77 -9.97 5.76
CA THR A 194 12.16 -9.55 5.84
C THR A 194 12.55 -8.58 4.72
N ALA A 195 13.68 -7.90 4.88
CA ALA A 195 14.26 -7.08 3.80
C ALA A 195 14.70 -7.93 2.59
N GLN A 196 15.02 -9.23 2.80
CA GLN A 196 15.42 -10.12 1.73
C GLN A 196 14.26 -10.39 0.76
N ASP A 197 13.02 -10.53 1.27
CA ASP A 197 11.83 -10.71 0.44
C ASP A 197 11.66 -9.56 -0.57
N VAL A 198 11.89 -8.33 -0.11
CA VAL A 198 11.83 -7.14 -0.97
C VAL A 198 12.98 -7.12 -1.98
N LYS A 199 14.18 -7.54 -1.58
CA LYS A 199 15.35 -7.63 -2.49
C LYS A 199 15.13 -8.67 -3.57
N ASP A 200 14.49 -9.80 -3.26
CA ASP A 200 14.16 -10.83 -4.23
C ASP A 200 13.18 -10.33 -5.30
N ILE A 201 12.16 -9.55 -4.89
CA ILE A 201 11.25 -8.88 -5.85
C ILE A 201 12.02 -7.86 -6.68
N ARG A 202 12.85 -7.02 -6.06
CA ARG A 202 13.63 -6.00 -6.78
C ARG A 202 14.51 -6.65 -7.83
N LYS A 203 15.20 -7.74 -7.47
CA LYS A 203 16.02 -8.51 -8.41
C LYS A 203 15.19 -9.01 -9.59
N LEU A 204 14.03 -9.61 -9.34
CA LEU A 204 13.15 -10.11 -10.41
C LEU A 204 12.69 -8.95 -11.34
N LEU A 205 12.31 -7.81 -10.77
CA LEU A 205 11.93 -6.62 -11.54
C LEU A 205 13.09 -6.13 -12.41
N ASP A 206 14.28 -5.99 -11.84
CA ASP A 206 15.46 -5.45 -12.54
C ASP A 206 15.92 -6.40 -13.68
N GLU A 207 15.89 -7.70 -13.47
CA GLU A 207 16.26 -8.71 -14.47
C GLU A 207 15.26 -8.79 -15.65
N ASN A 208 14.01 -8.31 -15.46
CA ASN A 208 12.96 -8.38 -16.48
C ASN A 208 12.53 -6.99 -17.03
N GLY A 209 13.32 -5.94 -16.78
CA GLY A 209 13.06 -4.61 -17.33
C GLY A 209 12.06 -3.76 -16.56
N GLY A 210 11.70 -4.15 -15.33
CA GLY A 210 10.77 -3.44 -14.43
C GLY A 210 11.46 -2.60 -13.35
N SER A 211 12.70 -2.14 -13.57
CA SER A 211 13.47 -1.36 -12.57
C SER A 211 12.79 -0.06 -12.15
N ASP A 212 11.90 0.45 -12.96
CA ASP A 212 11.10 1.66 -12.73
C ASP A 212 9.80 1.38 -11.95
N ILE A 213 9.43 0.12 -11.69
CA ILE A 213 8.26 -0.25 -10.86
C ILE A 213 8.63 -0.13 -9.38
N GLU A 214 7.79 0.55 -8.61
CA GLU A 214 7.99 0.72 -7.17
C GLU A 214 7.35 -0.42 -6.36
N ILE A 215 8.02 -0.85 -5.28
CA ILE A 215 7.57 -1.93 -4.40
C ILE A 215 6.90 -1.35 -3.17
N ILE A 216 5.70 -1.84 -2.86
CA ILE A 216 4.98 -1.60 -1.61
C ILE A 216 4.94 -2.92 -0.83
N ALA A 217 5.65 -2.98 0.29
CA ALA A 217 5.67 -4.18 1.13
C ALA A 217 4.42 -4.26 1.99
N LYS A 218 3.65 -5.34 1.89
CA LYS A 218 2.46 -5.55 2.74
C LYS A 218 2.90 -6.17 4.06
N ILE A 219 2.59 -5.48 5.15
CA ILE A 219 2.89 -5.91 6.51
C ILE A 219 1.65 -6.62 7.05
N GLU A 220 1.71 -7.94 7.07
CA GLU A 220 0.60 -8.86 7.33
C GLU A 220 0.90 -9.87 8.44
N ASN A 221 2.11 -9.83 9.02
CA ASN A 221 2.54 -10.74 10.08
C ASN A 221 3.47 -10.04 11.09
N GLN A 222 3.73 -10.69 12.23
CA GLN A 222 4.57 -10.14 13.29
C GLN A 222 6.01 -9.88 12.83
N ALA A 223 6.60 -10.76 12.02
CA ALA A 223 7.97 -10.60 11.53
C ALA A 223 8.11 -9.32 10.68
N GLY A 224 7.13 -9.03 9.81
CA GLY A 224 7.07 -7.78 9.05
C GLY A 224 6.95 -6.54 9.94
N VAL A 225 6.21 -6.63 11.05
CA VAL A 225 6.11 -5.55 12.05
C VAL A 225 7.46 -5.31 12.74
N ASP A 226 8.17 -6.37 13.11
CA ASP A 226 9.45 -6.28 13.82
C ASP A 226 10.57 -5.77 12.91
N ASN A 227 10.59 -6.21 11.65
CA ASN A 227 11.60 -5.88 10.65
C ASN A 227 11.25 -4.64 9.80
N VAL A 228 10.21 -3.88 10.15
CA VAL A 228 9.67 -2.80 9.31
C VAL A 228 10.70 -1.76 8.88
N LYS A 229 11.69 -1.45 9.69
CA LYS A 229 12.73 -0.46 9.35
C LYS A 229 13.59 -0.95 8.19
N GLU A 230 14.10 -2.18 8.28
CA GLU A 230 14.92 -2.79 7.22
C GLU A 230 14.11 -3.02 5.95
N ILE A 231 12.85 -3.42 6.07
CA ILE A 231 11.91 -3.53 4.95
C ILE A 231 11.75 -2.15 4.28
N CYS A 232 11.49 -1.10 5.04
CA CYS A 232 11.34 0.26 4.53
C CYS A 232 12.58 0.79 3.80
N GLU A 233 13.78 0.41 4.21
CA GLU A 233 15.03 0.79 3.52
C GLU A 233 15.08 0.27 2.08
N ASN A 234 14.45 -0.87 1.82
CA ASN A 234 14.50 -1.59 0.55
C ASN A 234 13.25 -1.42 -0.35
N CYS A 235 12.17 -0.76 0.15
CA CYS A 235 10.93 -0.53 -0.61
C CYS A 235 10.58 0.96 -0.72
N SER A 236 9.55 1.28 -1.52
CA SER A 236 9.05 2.64 -1.70
C SER A 236 7.93 3.00 -0.71
N GLY A 237 7.39 2.03 -0.03
CA GLY A 237 6.35 2.19 0.98
C GLY A 237 5.86 0.87 1.53
N ILE A 238 4.96 0.94 2.51
CA ILE A 238 4.31 -0.24 3.08
C ILE A 238 2.79 -0.14 2.97
N MET A 239 2.14 -1.30 3.00
CA MET A 239 0.70 -1.42 3.20
C MET A 239 0.44 -2.16 4.51
N ILE A 240 -0.32 -1.55 5.39
CA ILE A 240 -0.80 -2.17 6.64
C ILE A 240 -2.12 -2.84 6.28
N ALA A 241 -2.06 -4.15 5.98
CA ALA A 241 -3.22 -4.95 5.60
C ALA A 241 -3.84 -5.54 6.86
N ARG A 242 -4.76 -4.78 7.48
CA ARG A 242 -5.26 -5.04 8.83
C ARG A 242 -6.04 -6.35 8.96
N GLY A 243 -6.74 -6.76 7.91
CA GLY A 243 -7.46 -8.03 7.88
C GLY A 243 -6.53 -9.22 8.11
N ASP A 244 -5.48 -9.34 7.29
CA ASP A 244 -4.50 -10.43 7.40
C ASP A 244 -3.64 -10.28 8.66
N LEU A 245 -3.19 -9.07 8.97
CA LEU A 245 -2.40 -8.79 10.17
C LEU A 245 -3.16 -9.17 11.45
N GLY A 246 -4.47 -8.90 11.52
CA GLY A 246 -5.31 -9.24 12.68
C GLY A 246 -5.56 -10.74 12.89
N VAL A 247 -5.24 -11.57 11.88
CA VAL A 247 -5.21 -13.04 12.01
C VAL A 247 -3.87 -13.52 12.58
N GLU A 248 -2.78 -12.82 12.23
CA GLU A 248 -1.40 -13.20 12.59
C GLU A 248 -0.95 -12.65 13.96
N ILE A 249 -1.49 -11.50 14.40
CA ILE A 249 -1.21 -10.93 15.72
C ILE A 249 -2.50 -10.80 16.53
N PRO A 250 -2.44 -10.62 17.87
CA PRO A 250 -3.63 -10.33 18.65
C PRO A 250 -4.37 -9.11 18.10
N PHE A 251 -5.65 -9.26 17.77
CA PHE A 251 -6.43 -8.20 17.12
C PHE A 251 -6.46 -6.88 17.91
N VAL A 252 -6.36 -6.96 19.23
CA VAL A 252 -6.30 -5.79 20.13
C VAL A 252 -5.04 -4.94 19.92
N GLU A 253 -3.98 -5.51 19.34
CA GLU A 253 -2.72 -4.81 19.08
C GLU A 253 -2.71 -4.07 17.73
N VAL A 254 -3.58 -4.46 16.78
CA VAL A 254 -3.60 -3.91 15.42
C VAL A 254 -3.65 -2.38 15.39
N PRO A 255 -4.49 -1.68 16.18
CA PRO A 255 -4.52 -0.22 16.16
C PRO A 255 -3.22 0.44 16.64
N ALA A 256 -2.55 -0.14 17.66
CA ALA A 256 -1.27 0.36 18.16
C ALA A 256 -0.15 0.11 17.14
N VAL A 257 -0.13 -1.07 16.52
CA VAL A 257 0.81 -1.44 15.45
C VAL A 257 0.62 -0.51 14.25
N GLN A 258 -0.60 -0.23 13.81
CA GLN A 258 -0.90 0.72 12.73
C GLN A 258 -0.26 2.09 13.00
N LYS A 259 -0.45 2.65 14.19
CA LYS A 259 0.13 3.94 14.58
C LYS A 259 1.66 3.91 14.57
N LYS A 260 2.25 2.85 15.12
CA LYS A 260 3.70 2.63 15.14
C LYS A 260 4.28 2.57 13.73
N LEU A 261 3.72 1.74 12.86
CA LEU A 261 4.16 1.54 11.49
C LEU A 261 4.01 2.82 10.66
N THR A 262 2.86 3.51 10.76
CA THR A 262 2.61 4.78 10.08
C THR A 262 3.65 5.83 10.44
N ARG A 263 3.97 5.95 11.75
CA ARG A 263 5.00 6.89 12.22
C ARG A 263 6.38 6.54 11.68
N ILE A 264 6.81 5.28 11.78
CA ILE A 264 8.14 4.82 11.32
C ILE A 264 8.28 5.10 9.83
N CYS A 265 7.31 4.63 9.02
CA CYS A 265 7.34 4.76 7.58
C CYS A 265 7.39 6.22 7.13
N ARG A 266 6.56 7.08 7.72
CA ARG A 266 6.57 8.52 7.47
C ARG A 266 7.92 9.16 7.79
N MET A 267 8.51 8.86 8.97
CA MET A 267 9.81 9.42 9.37
C MET A 267 10.94 8.98 8.44
N MET A 268 10.85 7.81 7.85
CA MET A 268 11.79 7.31 6.83
C MET A 268 11.53 7.89 5.43
N GLY A 269 10.51 8.74 5.26
CA GLY A 269 10.16 9.33 3.95
C GLY A 269 9.51 8.34 3.01
N LYS A 270 8.91 7.28 3.52
CA LYS A 270 8.23 6.24 2.74
C LYS A 270 6.72 6.45 2.75
N ARG A 271 6.04 5.93 1.72
CA ARG A 271 4.58 5.94 1.68
C ARG A 271 4.00 4.88 2.62
N VAL A 272 2.85 5.15 3.19
CA VAL A 272 2.13 4.18 4.02
C VAL A 272 0.67 4.13 3.59
N ILE A 273 0.16 2.93 3.42
CA ILE A 273 -1.22 2.64 3.02
C ILE A 273 -1.90 1.97 4.20
N THR A 274 -3.04 2.50 4.64
CA THR A 274 -3.93 1.82 5.58
C THR A 274 -5.02 1.11 4.78
N ALA A 275 -5.10 -0.20 4.92
CA ALA A 275 -5.89 -1.05 4.04
C ALA A 275 -6.77 -2.04 4.81
N THR A 276 -7.82 -2.49 4.14
CA THR A 276 -8.84 -3.48 4.56
C THR A 276 -9.78 -2.99 5.65
N GLU A 277 -11.03 -3.43 5.60
CA GLU A 277 -12.07 -3.16 6.61
C GLU A 277 -12.27 -1.66 6.91
N MET A 278 -12.14 -0.79 5.88
CA MET A 278 -12.27 0.66 6.07
C MET A 278 -13.72 1.12 6.06
N LEU A 279 -14.49 0.72 5.04
CA LEU A 279 -15.91 1.02 4.87
C LEU A 279 -16.67 -0.26 4.49
N GLU A 280 -16.36 -1.39 5.13
CA GLU A 280 -16.79 -2.74 4.79
C GLU A 280 -18.32 -2.86 4.68
N SER A 281 -19.07 -2.16 5.55
CA SER A 281 -20.53 -2.15 5.49
C SER A 281 -21.07 -1.57 4.17
N MET A 282 -20.29 -0.74 3.48
CA MET A 282 -20.68 -0.15 2.19
C MET A 282 -20.60 -1.14 1.01
N ILE A 283 -20.12 -2.34 1.22
CA ILE A 283 -20.34 -3.44 0.24
C ILE A 283 -21.84 -3.64 -0.01
N GLN A 284 -22.65 -3.54 1.05
CA GLN A 284 -24.09 -3.78 0.99
C GLN A 284 -24.96 -2.54 1.26
N ASN A 285 -24.42 -1.53 1.96
CA ASN A 285 -25.18 -0.36 2.41
C ASN A 285 -24.69 0.92 1.70
N PRO A 286 -25.59 1.88 1.40
CA PRO A 286 -25.22 3.12 0.72
C PRO A 286 -24.50 4.15 1.63
N ARG A 287 -24.36 3.86 2.92
CA ARG A 287 -23.70 4.72 3.91
C ARG A 287 -22.87 3.90 4.88
N PRO A 288 -21.71 4.42 5.33
CA PRO A 288 -20.89 3.74 6.33
C PRO A 288 -21.49 3.85 7.74
N THR A 289 -21.03 2.98 8.61
CA THR A 289 -21.31 3.08 10.05
C THR A 289 -20.48 4.20 10.68
N ARG A 290 -20.88 4.65 11.88
CA ARG A 290 -20.11 5.65 12.63
C ARG A 290 -18.74 5.16 13.05
N ALA A 291 -18.59 3.86 13.32
CA ALA A 291 -17.31 3.23 13.63
C ALA A 291 -16.34 3.30 12.44
N GLU A 292 -16.82 2.99 11.24
CA GLU A 292 -16.02 3.08 10.01
C GLU A 292 -15.62 4.52 9.67
N ILE A 293 -16.52 5.48 9.85
CA ILE A 293 -16.19 6.91 9.70
C ILE A 293 -15.05 7.30 10.65
N SER A 294 -15.13 6.84 11.92
CA SER A 294 -14.08 7.10 12.91
C SER A 294 -12.77 6.40 12.57
N ASP A 295 -12.81 5.21 11.98
CA ASP A 295 -11.61 4.47 11.57
C ASP A 295 -10.89 5.18 10.40
N VAL A 296 -11.61 5.57 9.36
CA VAL A 296 -11.05 6.36 8.26
C VAL A 296 -10.43 7.66 8.78
N ALA A 297 -11.14 8.38 9.65
CA ALA A 297 -10.63 9.61 10.25
C ALA A 297 -9.37 9.36 11.08
N ASN A 298 -9.32 8.29 11.88
CA ASN A 298 -8.14 7.92 12.66
C ASN A 298 -6.92 7.61 11.76
N ALA A 299 -7.09 6.91 10.65
CA ALA A 299 -6.01 6.67 9.70
C ALA A 299 -5.44 7.99 9.14
N VAL A 300 -6.30 8.97 8.85
CA VAL A 300 -5.88 10.32 8.42
C VAL A 300 -5.16 11.07 9.55
N TYR A 301 -5.69 11.03 10.78
CA TYR A 301 -5.02 11.62 11.95
C TYR A 301 -3.67 10.96 12.23
N ASP A 302 -3.50 9.67 12.02
CA ASP A 302 -2.22 8.98 12.15
C ASP A 302 -1.18 9.50 11.13
N GLY A 303 -1.64 10.04 10.02
CA GLY A 303 -0.82 10.59 8.94
C GLY A 303 -0.49 9.58 7.86
N THR A 304 -1.39 8.62 7.59
CA THR A 304 -1.27 7.71 6.44
C THR A 304 -1.10 8.48 5.12
N SER A 305 -0.43 7.88 4.14
CA SER A 305 -0.34 8.48 2.80
C SER A 305 -1.58 8.19 1.98
N CYS A 306 -2.06 6.95 2.10
CA CYS A 306 -3.22 6.45 1.37
C CYS A 306 -4.13 5.66 2.29
N ILE A 307 -5.40 5.63 1.93
CA ILE A 307 -6.44 4.75 2.45
C ILE A 307 -6.98 3.91 1.29
N MET A 308 -7.41 2.67 1.54
CA MET A 308 -7.76 1.74 0.48
C MET A 308 -9.15 1.16 0.66
N LEU A 309 -9.91 1.11 -0.44
CA LEU A 309 -11.14 0.33 -0.59
C LEU A 309 -10.81 -1.02 -1.26
N SER A 310 -11.33 -2.08 -0.70
CA SER A 310 -11.18 -3.47 -1.16
C SER A 310 -12.47 -3.98 -1.79
N GLY A 311 -13.25 -4.75 -1.05
CA GLY A 311 -14.54 -5.29 -1.47
C GLY A 311 -15.55 -4.19 -1.81
N GLU A 312 -15.49 -3.05 -1.12
CA GLU A 312 -16.39 -1.92 -1.29
C GLU A 312 -16.41 -1.39 -2.73
N SER A 313 -15.24 -1.34 -3.37
CA SER A 313 -15.09 -0.86 -4.75
C SER A 313 -15.01 -2.00 -5.78
N ALA A 314 -14.59 -3.21 -5.38
CA ALA A 314 -14.40 -4.33 -6.30
C ALA A 314 -15.69 -5.11 -6.59
N ALA A 315 -16.52 -5.34 -5.57
CA ALA A 315 -17.69 -6.22 -5.64
C ALA A 315 -18.92 -5.63 -4.94
N GLY A 316 -18.79 -4.47 -4.28
CA GLY A 316 -19.86 -3.82 -3.55
C GLY A 316 -20.95 -3.24 -4.47
N LYS A 317 -22.13 -3.03 -3.90
CA LYS A 317 -23.26 -2.42 -4.61
C LYS A 317 -23.08 -0.92 -4.86
N TYR A 318 -22.18 -0.27 -4.11
CA TYR A 318 -22.04 1.19 -4.05
C TYR A 318 -20.59 1.65 -4.24
N PRO A 319 -19.87 1.26 -5.33
CA PRO A 319 -18.45 1.53 -5.47
C PRO A 319 -18.10 3.02 -5.53
N VAL A 320 -18.91 3.82 -6.21
CA VAL A 320 -18.69 5.28 -6.35
C VAL A 320 -19.04 6.01 -5.07
N GLU A 321 -20.14 5.62 -4.39
CA GLU A 321 -20.58 6.20 -3.12
C GLU A 321 -19.59 5.90 -2.00
N ALA A 322 -19.03 4.68 -1.94
CA ALA A 322 -18.00 4.31 -0.98
C ALA A 322 -16.74 5.18 -1.15
N LEU A 323 -16.33 5.39 -2.39
CA LEU A 323 -15.20 6.27 -2.69
C LEU A 323 -15.51 7.75 -2.32
N ARG A 324 -16.71 8.26 -2.63
CA ARG A 324 -17.11 9.62 -2.24
C ARG A 324 -17.13 9.77 -0.73
N ALA A 325 -17.74 8.82 -0.01
CA ALA A 325 -17.76 8.84 1.46
C ALA A 325 -16.34 8.86 2.04
N MET A 326 -15.45 8.00 1.56
CA MET A 326 -14.05 7.98 2.00
C MET A 326 -13.33 9.30 1.69
N ALA A 327 -13.58 9.89 0.52
CA ALA A 327 -12.98 11.16 0.12
C ALA A 327 -13.48 12.33 1.00
N GLU A 328 -14.76 12.38 1.32
CA GLU A 328 -15.38 13.39 2.18
C GLU A 328 -14.87 13.29 3.61
N ILE A 329 -14.83 12.07 4.19
CA ILE A 329 -14.29 11.86 5.55
C ILE A 329 -12.84 12.32 5.62
N ALA A 330 -12.01 11.92 4.65
CA ALA A 330 -10.61 12.30 4.62
C ALA A 330 -10.43 13.83 4.49
N ALA A 331 -11.15 14.47 3.58
CA ALA A 331 -11.07 15.92 3.36
C ALA A 331 -11.54 16.72 4.59
N TYR A 332 -12.60 16.29 5.26
CA TYR A 332 -13.09 16.91 6.48
C TYR A 332 -12.10 16.75 7.63
N THR A 333 -11.56 15.55 7.83
CA THR A 333 -10.58 15.27 8.88
C THR A 333 -9.31 16.10 8.71
N GLU A 334 -8.85 16.29 7.47
CA GLU A 334 -7.67 17.11 7.15
C GLU A 334 -7.83 18.56 7.56
N GLN A 335 -9.04 19.12 7.46
CA GLN A 335 -9.33 20.51 7.89
C GLN A 335 -9.25 20.67 9.41
N HIS A 336 -9.44 19.59 10.18
CA HIS A 336 -9.40 19.57 11.64
C HIS A 336 -8.10 19.01 12.21
N THR A 337 -7.08 18.80 11.35
CA THR A 337 -5.76 18.33 11.77
C THR A 337 -4.78 19.49 11.90
N ASP A 338 -4.20 19.68 13.09
CA ASP A 338 -3.14 20.69 13.29
C ASP A 338 -1.80 20.19 12.72
N TYR A 339 -1.64 20.35 11.41
CA TYR A 339 -0.42 19.99 10.71
C TYR A 339 0.78 20.87 11.09
N ILE A 340 0.55 22.14 11.49
CA ILE A 340 1.62 23.07 11.87
C ILE A 340 2.23 22.62 13.20
N GLN A 341 1.40 22.34 14.21
CA GLN A 341 1.86 21.83 15.49
C GLN A 341 2.58 20.49 15.31
N ARG A 342 2.02 19.59 14.49
CA ARG A 342 2.64 18.30 14.16
C ARG A 342 4.04 18.46 13.56
N PHE A 343 4.20 19.36 12.59
CA PHE A 343 5.49 19.65 11.96
C PHE A 343 6.49 20.19 12.98
N ARG A 344 6.11 21.22 13.75
CA ARG A 344 6.98 21.89 14.72
C ARG A 344 7.35 21.01 15.92
N SER A 345 6.48 20.09 16.34
CA SER A 345 6.75 19.15 17.44
C SER A 345 7.62 17.97 17.03
N THR A 346 7.78 17.72 15.72
CA THR A 346 8.59 16.60 15.21
C THR A 346 10.05 16.99 15.19
N LYS A 347 10.87 16.39 16.07
CA LYS A 347 12.33 16.57 16.02
C LYS A 347 12.88 16.06 14.69
N HIS A 348 13.61 16.89 13.99
CA HIS A 348 14.28 16.55 12.75
C HIS A 348 15.80 16.69 12.95
N ALA A 349 16.52 15.61 12.64
CA ALA A 349 17.98 15.61 12.52
C ALA A 349 18.29 15.27 11.06
N GLY A 350 18.83 16.24 10.32
CA GLY A 350 19.15 16.05 8.90
C GLY A 350 20.15 14.91 8.72
N LYS A 351 19.85 14.03 7.78
CA LYS A 351 20.70 12.87 7.43
C LYS A 351 21.66 13.19 6.30
N ASP A 352 21.21 13.98 5.34
CA ASP A 352 21.94 14.40 4.16
C ASP A 352 21.44 15.77 3.66
N ASN A 353 22.06 16.32 2.61
CA ASN A 353 21.69 17.62 2.06
C ASN A 353 20.23 17.66 1.57
N LEU A 354 19.76 16.60 0.92
CA LEU A 354 18.38 16.53 0.42
C LEU A 354 17.37 16.52 1.55
N ASP A 355 17.71 15.83 2.63
CA ASP A 355 16.90 15.80 3.85
C ASP A 355 16.79 17.18 4.49
N CYS A 356 17.92 17.91 4.61
CA CYS A 356 17.96 19.28 5.10
C CYS A 356 17.15 20.24 4.23
N ILE A 357 17.31 20.19 2.90
CA ILE A 357 16.58 21.03 1.93
C ILE A 357 15.07 20.78 2.02
N THR A 358 14.65 19.54 2.09
CA THR A 358 13.21 19.20 2.14
C THR A 358 12.56 19.63 3.46
N HIS A 359 13.30 19.63 4.57
CA HIS A 359 12.84 20.21 5.82
C HIS A 359 12.81 21.73 5.77
N ALA A 360 13.89 22.37 5.26
CA ALA A 360 13.99 23.81 5.16
C ALA A 360 12.88 24.42 4.30
N VAL A 361 12.58 23.82 3.13
CA VAL A 361 11.49 24.32 2.27
C VAL A 361 10.14 24.25 2.95
N CYS A 362 9.88 23.21 3.76
CA CYS A 362 8.66 23.09 4.55
C CYS A 362 8.57 24.16 5.63
N SER A 363 9.66 24.41 6.38
CA SER A 363 9.72 25.45 7.40
C SER A 363 9.52 26.83 6.81
N MET A 364 10.28 27.17 5.75
CA MET A 364 10.15 28.46 5.05
C MET A 364 8.73 28.69 4.50
N ALA A 365 8.11 27.62 3.94
CA ALA A 365 6.75 27.72 3.41
C ALA A 365 5.72 28.08 4.49
N LEU A 366 5.88 27.59 5.71
CA LEU A 366 5.04 27.97 6.85
C LEU A 366 5.30 29.39 7.30
N ASP A 367 6.58 29.82 7.38
CA ASP A 367 6.96 31.13 7.88
C ASP A 367 6.51 32.27 6.93
N VAL A 368 6.63 32.06 5.61
CA VAL A 368 6.14 33.03 4.61
C VAL A 368 4.68 32.84 4.21
N LYS A 369 3.96 31.93 4.88
CA LYS A 369 2.55 31.60 4.60
C LYS A 369 2.31 31.25 3.12
N ALA A 370 3.21 30.48 2.54
CA ALA A 370 3.15 30.10 1.13
C ALA A 370 1.90 29.26 0.83
N LYS A 371 1.32 29.44 -0.34
CA LYS A 371 0.18 28.64 -0.85
C LYS A 371 0.61 27.29 -1.41
N ALA A 372 1.86 27.20 -1.91
CA ALA A 372 2.42 25.99 -2.48
C ALA A 372 3.92 25.87 -2.25
N ILE A 373 4.38 24.60 -2.19
CA ILE A 373 5.76 24.18 -2.41
C ILE A 373 5.79 23.49 -3.78
N VAL A 374 6.51 24.04 -4.71
CA VAL A 374 6.66 23.52 -6.08
C VAL A 374 7.98 22.78 -6.17
N VAL A 375 7.93 21.48 -6.41
CA VAL A 375 9.08 20.59 -6.49
C VAL A 375 9.30 20.18 -7.93
N CYS A 376 10.36 20.70 -8.56
CA CYS A 376 10.80 20.29 -9.89
C CYS A 376 11.77 19.11 -9.75
N SER A 377 11.31 17.88 -10.07
CA SER A 377 12.08 16.66 -9.81
C SER A 377 11.91 15.64 -10.94
N VAL A 378 13.01 15.18 -11.49
CA VAL A 378 13.01 14.15 -12.54
C VAL A 378 12.51 12.80 -11.98
N SER A 379 12.94 12.40 -10.78
CA SER A 379 12.59 11.09 -10.18
C SER A 379 11.39 11.13 -9.22
N GLY A 380 10.89 12.32 -8.87
CA GLY A 380 9.84 12.49 -7.88
C GLY A 380 10.31 12.32 -6.41
N LYS A 381 11.56 11.94 -6.16
CA LYS A 381 12.08 11.64 -4.80
C LYS A 381 11.96 12.85 -3.87
N THR A 382 12.32 14.05 -4.34
CA THR A 382 12.22 15.28 -3.54
C THR A 382 10.77 15.58 -3.14
N ALA A 383 9.80 15.44 -4.05
CA ALA A 383 8.38 15.65 -3.74
C ALA A 383 7.86 14.64 -2.69
N MET A 384 8.30 13.39 -2.78
CA MET A 384 7.98 12.36 -1.77
C MET A 384 8.59 12.71 -0.40
N LEU A 385 9.82 13.22 -0.35
CA LEU A 385 10.47 13.61 0.90
C LEU A 385 9.85 14.88 1.50
N VAL A 386 9.43 15.86 0.70
CA VAL A 386 8.65 17.02 1.19
C VAL A 386 7.31 16.55 1.77
N SER A 387 6.64 15.63 1.08
CA SER A 387 5.35 15.06 1.51
C SER A 387 5.40 14.43 2.91
N ARG A 388 6.52 13.83 3.34
CA ARG A 388 6.63 13.17 4.66
C ARG A 388 6.42 14.10 5.85
N PHE A 389 6.66 15.39 5.69
CA PHE A 389 6.51 16.37 6.75
C PHE A 389 5.06 16.75 7.05
N ARG A 390 4.13 16.40 6.15
CA ARG A 390 2.68 16.61 6.35
C ARG A 390 2.36 18.07 6.68
N THR A 391 2.94 19.02 5.97
CA THR A 391 2.59 20.44 6.14
C THR A 391 1.21 20.76 5.52
N PRO A 392 0.50 21.78 5.98
CA PRO A 392 -0.78 22.17 5.39
C PRO A 392 -0.64 22.78 3.98
N VAL A 393 0.58 23.16 3.59
CA VAL A 393 0.89 23.76 2.29
C VAL A 393 0.69 22.74 1.14
N ASN A 394 0.16 23.17 0.01
CA ASN A 394 0.01 22.32 -1.16
C ASN A 394 1.39 21.99 -1.76
N ILE A 395 1.57 20.77 -2.22
CA ILE A 395 2.81 20.32 -2.86
C ILE A 395 2.52 20.06 -4.34
N ILE A 396 3.15 20.81 -5.22
CA ILE A 396 3.11 20.56 -6.66
C ILE A 396 4.36 19.79 -7.05
N GLY A 397 4.18 18.57 -7.52
CA GLY A 397 5.28 17.71 -7.99
C GLY A 397 5.38 17.75 -9.50
N MET A 398 6.30 18.55 -10.04
CA MET A 398 6.51 18.67 -11.48
C MET A 398 7.54 17.67 -11.98
N THR A 399 7.22 16.97 -13.06
CA THR A 399 8.10 15.99 -13.71
C THR A 399 7.86 15.95 -15.21
N THR A 400 8.89 15.53 -15.95
CA THR A 400 8.84 15.33 -17.40
C THR A 400 8.57 13.88 -17.80
N ASP A 401 8.42 13.00 -16.82
CA ASP A 401 8.21 11.56 -17.01
C ASP A 401 6.78 11.16 -16.60
N ARG A 402 6.04 10.55 -17.54
CA ARG A 402 4.64 10.16 -17.32
C ARG A 402 4.50 9.08 -16.25
N LYS A 403 5.47 8.18 -16.10
CA LYS A 403 5.42 7.14 -15.05
C LYS A 403 5.67 7.73 -13.67
N ILE A 404 6.62 8.65 -13.54
CA ILE A 404 6.83 9.42 -12.31
C ILE A 404 5.59 10.25 -11.97
N TRP A 405 4.96 10.89 -12.96
CA TRP A 405 3.71 11.63 -12.79
C TRP A 405 2.62 10.78 -12.18
N ARG A 406 2.42 9.55 -12.68
CA ARG A 406 1.47 8.60 -12.09
C ARG A 406 1.88 8.16 -10.68
N ARG A 407 3.15 7.82 -10.45
CA ARG A 407 3.64 7.36 -9.14
C ARG A 407 3.55 8.43 -8.05
N LEU A 408 3.69 9.70 -8.40
CA LEU A 408 3.50 10.79 -7.46
C LEU A 408 2.07 10.89 -6.92
N SER A 409 1.08 10.36 -7.63
CA SER A 409 -0.32 10.31 -7.16
C SER A 409 -0.52 9.49 -5.87
N MET A 410 0.45 8.64 -5.47
CA MET A 410 0.44 7.93 -4.19
C MET A 410 1.03 8.76 -3.04
N SER A 411 1.69 9.88 -3.33
CA SER A 411 2.34 10.69 -2.29
C SER A 411 1.37 11.67 -1.65
N TRP A 412 1.27 11.65 -0.33
CA TRP A 412 0.37 12.51 0.43
C TRP A 412 0.58 14.00 0.09
N GLY A 413 -0.50 14.70 -0.17
CA GLY A 413 -0.49 16.14 -0.44
C GLY A 413 0.14 16.57 -1.75
N VAL A 414 0.73 15.65 -2.54
CA VAL A 414 1.34 15.95 -3.82
C VAL A 414 0.27 15.99 -4.91
N THR A 415 0.25 17.08 -5.67
CA THR A 415 -0.47 17.19 -6.94
C THR A 415 0.55 17.07 -8.06
N PRO A 416 0.56 15.96 -8.80
CA PRO A 416 1.49 15.77 -9.90
C PRO A 416 1.12 16.66 -11.08
N VAL A 417 2.12 17.29 -11.68
CA VAL A 417 1.98 18.14 -12.89
C VAL A 417 3.02 17.71 -13.92
N MET A 418 2.55 17.47 -15.15
CA MET A 418 3.45 17.24 -16.28
C MET A 418 4.12 18.52 -16.70
N ALA A 419 5.42 18.44 -17.01
CA ALA A 419 6.22 19.53 -17.51
C ALA A 419 7.01 19.09 -18.74
N GLU A 420 7.45 20.05 -19.53
CA GLU A 420 8.42 19.84 -20.59
C GLU A 420 9.86 19.93 -20.06
N LYS A 421 10.83 19.54 -20.87
CA LYS A 421 12.24 19.77 -20.57
C LYS A 421 12.57 21.25 -20.84
N PHE A 422 13.18 21.90 -19.87
CA PHE A 422 13.54 23.32 -19.97
C PHE A 422 15.05 23.52 -20.17
N PRO A 423 15.47 24.58 -20.88
CA PRO A 423 16.87 24.80 -21.16
C PRO A 423 17.67 25.34 -19.96
N SER A 424 17.01 25.96 -18.99
CA SER A 424 17.63 26.48 -17.76
C SER A 424 16.70 26.41 -16.55
N MET A 425 17.28 26.54 -15.36
CA MET A 425 16.54 26.55 -14.11
C MET A 425 15.59 27.76 -14.02
N ASP A 426 16.00 28.91 -14.52
CA ASP A 426 15.17 30.12 -14.52
C ASP A 426 13.91 29.93 -15.37
N VAL A 427 14.06 29.34 -16.55
CA VAL A 427 12.95 29.02 -17.45
C VAL A 427 12.04 27.97 -16.79
N MET A 428 12.63 26.93 -16.19
CA MET A 428 11.87 25.92 -15.44
C MET A 428 11.06 26.55 -14.31
N PHE A 429 11.64 27.41 -13.50
CA PHE A 429 10.95 28.07 -12.39
C PHE A 429 9.87 29.04 -12.87
N TYR A 430 10.08 29.73 -13.98
CA TYR A 430 9.07 30.58 -14.59
C TYR A 430 7.81 29.77 -14.97
N TYR A 431 7.98 28.65 -15.69
CA TYR A 431 6.86 27.80 -16.07
C TYR A 431 6.24 27.06 -14.86
N ALA A 432 7.06 26.66 -13.89
CA ALA A 432 6.59 26.07 -12.64
C ALA A 432 5.67 27.02 -11.85
N LYS A 433 6.03 28.30 -11.76
CA LYS A 433 5.20 29.36 -11.18
C LYS A 433 3.88 29.49 -11.93
N LYS A 434 3.91 29.58 -13.25
CA LYS A 434 2.72 29.73 -14.10
C LYS A 434 1.76 28.54 -13.93
N ALA A 435 2.26 27.31 -14.10
CA ALA A 435 1.46 26.10 -13.95
C ALA A 435 0.86 25.96 -12.52
N THR A 436 1.62 26.35 -11.50
CA THR A 436 1.12 26.32 -10.12
C THR A 436 0.00 27.32 -9.89
N ALA A 437 0.13 28.54 -10.44
CA ALA A 437 -0.90 29.56 -10.35
C ALA A 437 -2.21 29.10 -11.01
N GLU A 438 -2.13 28.44 -12.16
CA GLU A 438 -3.27 27.87 -12.87
C GLU A 438 -3.93 26.73 -12.07
N VAL A 439 -3.14 25.74 -11.62
CA VAL A 439 -3.65 24.54 -10.89
C VAL A 439 -4.32 24.90 -9.57
N LEU A 440 -3.80 25.90 -8.86
CA LEU A 440 -4.30 26.29 -7.54
C LEU A 440 -5.15 27.57 -7.56
N ASN A 441 -5.38 28.17 -8.72
CA ASN A 441 -6.07 29.46 -8.89
C ASN A 441 -5.53 30.53 -7.93
N LEU A 442 -4.18 30.69 -7.94
CA LEU A 442 -3.50 31.64 -7.07
C LEU A 442 -3.75 33.09 -7.51
N GLN A 443 -3.70 34.01 -6.54
CA GLN A 443 -3.93 35.42 -6.77
C GLN A 443 -2.64 36.23 -6.70
N PRO A 444 -2.54 37.41 -7.38
CA PRO A 444 -1.43 38.31 -7.21
C PRO A 444 -1.16 38.63 -5.73
N GLY A 445 0.08 38.48 -5.30
CA GLY A 445 0.51 38.62 -3.91
C GLY A 445 0.62 37.31 -3.14
N ASP A 446 0.14 36.18 -3.68
CA ASP A 446 0.34 34.86 -3.05
C ASP A 446 1.81 34.42 -3.18
N ASN A 447 2.40 33.95 -2.09
CA ASN A 447 3.75 33.40 -2.07
C ASN A 447 3.77 31.91 -2.41
N ILE A 448 4.77 31.48 -3.15
CA ILE A 448 5.11 30.07 -3.40
C ILE A 448 6.60 29.84 -3.16
N LEU A 449 6.97 28.61 -2.82
CA LEU A 449 8.37 28.18 -2.82
C LEU A 449 8.63 27.24 -3.98
N LEU A 450 9.71 27.51 -4.70
CA LEU A 450 10.21 26.67 -5.78
C LEU A 450 11.46 25.93 -5.29
N THR A 451 11.55 24.63 -5.54
CA THR A 451 12.75 23.84 -5.22
C THR A 451 13.09 22.90 -6.36
N GLY A 452 14.37 22.78 -6.63
CA GLY A 452 14.90 21.98 -7.75
C GLY A 452 16.41 21.97 -7.74
N SER A 453 17.00 21.53 -8.85
CA SER A 453 18.44 21.58 -9.10
C SER A 453 18.71 22.06 -10.51
N ALA A 454 19.96 22.44 -10.78
CA ALA A 454 20.42 22.76 -12.12
C ALA A 454 20.14 21.60 -13.09
N ILE A 455 19.80 21.91 -14.34
CA ILE A 455 19.29 20.97 -15.35
C ILE A 455 20.29 19.87 -15.71
N ASN A 456 21.57 20.12 -15.53
CA ASN A 456 22.64 19.15 -15.80
C ASN A 456 23.03 18.30 -14.58
N GLY A 457 22.24 18.34 -13.51
CA GLY A 457 22.47 17.56 -12.29
C GLY A 457 21.98 16.12 -12.39
N SER A 458 22.64 15.21 -11.69
CA SER A 458 22.15 13.85 -11.47
C SER A 458 20.86 13.87 -10.63
N SER A 459 19.96 12.92 -10.90
CA SER A 459 18.71 12.76 -10.15
C SER A 459 18.98 12.68 -8.63
N GLY A 460 18.24 13.47 -7.84
CA GLY A 460 18.35 13.46 -6.36
C GLY A 460 19.22 14.57 -5.76
N ASN A 461 19.73 15.49 -6.55
CA ASN A 461 20.59 16.61 -6.12
C ASN A 461 19.82 17.94 -6.01
N THR A 462 18.61 17.93 -5.48
CA THR A 462 17.90 19.19 -5.18
C THR A 462 18.72 20.02 -4.19
N ASP A 463 19.09 21.24 -4.58
CA ASP A 463 20.04 22.11 -3.86
C ASP A 463 19.56 23.56 -3.71
N THR A 464 18.45 23.91 -4.36
CA THR A 464 17.97 25.30 -4.44
C THR A 464 16.57 25.44 -3.87
N ILE A 465 16.35 26.52 -3.11
CA ILE A 465 15.04 26.99 -2.68
C ILE A 465 14.92 28.46 -3.10
N LYS A 466 13.80 28.80 -3.76
CA LYS A 466 13.48 30.16 -4.19
C LYS A 466 12.09 30.55 -3.71
N ILE A 467 11.93 31.72 -3.13
CA ILE A 467 10.62 32.31 -2.83
C ILE A 467 10.20 33.15 -4.04
N GLU A 468 8.98 32.96 -4.49
CA GLU A 468 8.37 33.76 -5.55
C GLU A 468 7.00 34.25 -5.11
N THR A 469 6.64 35.45 -5.55
CA THR A 469 5.27 35.99 -5.40
C THR A 469 4.57 35.97 -6.76
N ILE A 470 3.29 35.57 -6.80
CA ILE A 470 2.48 35.50 -8.02
C ILE A 470 2.21 36.90 -8.56
#